data_377ae0eca00980ba9b9dcb8cd6be77f8
#
_entry.id   377ae0eca00980ba9b9dcb8cd6be77f8
#
_cell.length_a   1.000
_cell.length_b   1.000
_cell.length_c   1.000
_cell.angle_alpha   90.00
_cell.angle_beta   90.00
_cell.angle_gamma   90.00
#
_symmetry.space_group_name_H-M   'P 1'
#
loop_
_entity.id
_entity.type
_entity.pdbx_description
1 polymer ?
#
loop_
_entity_poly.entity_id
_entity_poly.type
_entity_poly.pdbx_seq_one_letter_code
_entity_poly.pdbx_strand_id
1 'polypeptide(L)'
;MKVLPKRQILKRRGFTFLLARLISNWGYKNLTKAHVEFEEDLLDLKKRGSVLLYTGFHRSLWETTGMLSALNLNKLPIPIVGMGDNLIKGKLFVTLAKNTSIFLVKRGKTRREIVESAKELRSNMYSFMAYGRDVLLFPEGTRTGIPRTGEYGGFFPTSFDALLEFEKEKNSIDQNMKGIKILDSYIVPFNCDYSMIREASELVGFNSEKPRTLKVWDSLKMLKNIKDVFITFGKPVKVSEHLEKSRKEIAVMIREHCLDLVKILPVNVVAFALTESLNNGKSDMASIYKNIESVISRLNDFRDRFRGFKDFEPETMFITVSKSIPEFRKPSADKLPIYKLYADYIGHYMK
;
A
#
# COMPACT_ATOMS: atom_id res chain seq x y z
N MET A 1 14.64 -12.92 20.65
CA MET A 1 13.60 -12.04 21.24
C MET A 1 12.54 -12.84 22.00
N LYS A 2 11.86 -12.29 23.04
CA LYS A 2 10.81 -13.04 23.77
C LYS A 2 9.49 -13.01 23.01
N VAL A 3 8.91 -14.18 22.72
CA VAL A 3 7.58 -14.27 22.11
C VAL A 3 6.50 -13.90 23.14
N LEU A 4 5.62 -12.97 22.80
CA LEU A 4 4.54 -12.56 23.66
C LEU A 4 3.45 -13.65 23.75
N PRO A 5 2.73 -13.77 24.89
CA PRO A 5 1.68 -14.78 25.04
C PRO A 5 0.59 -14.67 23.97
N LYS A 6 0.12 -15.81 23.43
CA LYS A 6 -0.90 -15.89 22.38
C LYS A 6 -2.16 -15.06 22.70
N ARG A 7 -2.61 -15.06 23.95
CA ARG A 7 -3.79 -14.28 24.39
C ARG A 7 -3.61 -12.77 24.28
N GLN A 8 -2.36 -12.27 24.34
CA GLN A 8 -2.08 -10.85 24.16
C GLN A 8 -2.04 -10.43 22.68
N ILE A 9 -1.72 -11.36 21.80
CA ILE A 9 -1.43 -11.10 20.39
C ILE A 9 -2.56 -11.53 19.46
N LEU A 10 -3.11 -12.72 19.69
CA LEU A 10 -4.14 -13.32 18.85
C LEU A 10 -5.43 -13.44 19.64
N LYS A 11 -6.23 -12.39 19.70
CA LYS A 11 -7.59 -12.48 20.19
C LYS A 11 -8.43 -13.33 19.24
N ARG A 12 -9.45 -14.06 19.77
CA ARG A 12 -10.36 -14.86 18.97
C ARG A 12 -11.01 -13.97 17.92
N ARG A 13 -11.02 -14.43 16.69
CA ARG A 13 -11.75 -13.82 15.58
C ARG A 13 -13.24 -13.97 15.90
N GLY A 14 -13.88 -12.89 16.32
CA GLY A 14 -15.30 -12.88 16.61
C GLY A 14 -16.16 -12.69 15.36
N PHE A 15 -17.46 -12.71 15.55
CA PHE A 15 -18.47 -12.45 14.51
C PHE A 15 -18.22 -11.13 13.77
N THR A 16 -17.75 -10.10 14.47
CA THR A 16 -17.41 -8.80 13.90
C THR A 16 -16.31 -8.87 12.82
N PHE A 17 -15.34 -9.76 12.99
CA PHE A 17 -14.31 -9.99 11.96
C PHE A 17 -14.91 -10.62 10.69
N LEU A 18 -15.76 -11.64 10.86
CA LEU A 18 -16.43 -12.29 9.74
C LEU A 18 -17.29 -11.29 8.98
N LEU A 19 -18.07 -10.49 9.69
CA LEU A 19 -18.93 -9.47 9.09
C LEU A 19 -18.11 -8.41 8.35
N ALA A 20 -17.05 -7.86 8.95
CA ALA A 20 -16.15 -6.90 8.31
C ALA A 20 -15.53 -7.48 7.03
N ARG A 21 -15.13 -8.77 7.05
CA ARG A 21 -14.61 -9.49 5.90
C ARG A 21 -15.65 -9.64 4.79
N LEU A 22 -16.87 -10.00 5.13
CA LEU A 22 -17.97 -10.16 4.16
C LEU A 22 -18.32 -8.82 3.50
N ILE A 23 -18.45 -7.76 4.29
CA ILE A 23 -18.75 -6.40 3.79
C ILE A 23 -17.61 -5.90 2.90
N SER A 24 -16.35 -6.09 3.33
CA SER A 24 -15.18 -5.69 2.56
C SER A 24 -15.12 -6.42 1.21
N ASN A 25 -15.31 -7.75 1.20
CA ASN A 25 -15.29 -8.53 -0.03
C ASN A 25 -16.48 -8.20 -0.94
N TRP A 26 -17.66 -7.99 -0.37
CA TRP A 26 -18.82 -7.57 -1.14
C TRP A 26 -18.60 -6.19 -1.76
N GLY A 27 -18.11 -5.24 -0.99
CA GLY A 27 -17.76 -3.90 -1.46
C GLY A 27 -16.72 -3.94 -2.58
N TYR A 28 -15.64 -4.71 -2.39
CA TYR A 28 -14.59 -4.88 -3.36
C TYR A 28 -15.10 -5.47 -4.70
N LYS A 29 -15.95 -6.50 -4.64
CA LYS A 29 -16.51 -7.14 -5.83
C LYS A 29 -17.53 -6.28 -6.58
N ASN A 30 -18.35 -5.52 -5.85
CA ASN A 30 -19.55 -4.91 -6.43
C ASN A 30 -19.39 -3.38 -6.66
N LEU A 31 -18.49 -2.73 -5.92
CA LEU A 31 -18.30 -1.28 -5.98
C LEU A 31 -17.02 -0.86 -6.68
N THR A 32 -16.11 -1.80 -6.96
CA THR A 32 -14.84 -1.55 -7.62
C THR A 32 -14.59 -2.56 -8.72
N LYS A 33 -13.97 -2.12 -9.81
CA LYS A 33 -13.33 -3.02 -10.78
C LYS A 33 -11.90 -3.23 -10.34
N ALA A 34 -11.67 -4.26 -9.55
CA ALA A 34 -10.33 -4.59 -9.10
C ALA A 34 -9.70 -5.67 -9.97
N HIS A 35 -8.51 -5.39 -10.43
CA HIS A 35 -7.66 -6.29 -11.19
C HIS A 35 -6.52 -6.74 -10.27
N VAL A 36 -6.42 -8.03 -10.01
CA VAL A 36 -5.40 -8.59 -9.11
C VAL A 36 -4.43 -9.44 -9.92
N GLU A 37 -3.16 -9.10 -9.85
CA GLU A 37 -2.08 -9.82 -10.52
C GLU A 37 -1.10 -10.37 -9.46
N PHE A 38 -0.61 -11.59 -9.64
CA PHE A 38 0.43 -12.21 -8.83
C PHE A 38 1.57 -12.61 -9.75
N GLU A 39 2.80 -12.20 -9.46
CA GLU A 39 3.98 -12.62 -10.22
C GLU A 39 4.41 -14.05 -9.86
N GLU A 40 4.09 -14.53 -8.65
CA GLU A 40 4.34 -15.91 -8.21
C GLU A 40 3.17 -16.46 -7.36
N ASP A 41 3.07 -17.79 -7.27
CA ASP A 41 2.04 -18.46 -6.46
C ASP A 41 2.33 -18.36 -4.96
N LEU A 42 1.77 -17.34 -4.33
CA LEU A 42 1.87 -17.13 -2.88
C LEU A 42 1.16 -18.23 -2.08
N LEU A 43 0.17 -18.91 -2.67
CA LEU A 43 -0.55 -19.98 -1.99
C LEU A 43 0.34 -21.21 -1.79
N ASP A 44 1.23 -21.50 -2.74
CA ASP A 44 2.20 -22.56 -2.61
C ASP A 44 3.19 -22.30 -1.46
N LEU A 45 3.71 -21.07 -1.36
CA LEU A 45 4.55 -20.67 -0.23
C LEU A 45 3.83 -20.86 1.11
N LYS A 46 2.55 -20.53 1.19
CA LYS A 46 1.74 -20.71 2.40
C LYS A 46 1.52 -22.19 2.74
N LYS A 47 1.29 -23.05 1.75
CA LYS A 47 1.16 -24.49 1.95
C LYS A 47 2.44 -25.12 2.50
N ARG A 48 3.62 -24.59 2.10
CA ARG A 48 4.92 -24.99 2.62
C ARG A 48 5.20 -24.49 4.04
N GLY A 49 4.31 -23.69 4.65
CA GLY A 49 4.47 -23.17 6.01
C GLY A 49 5.29 -21.88 6.11
N SER A 50 5.41 -21.13 5.02
CA SER A 50 6.11 -19.83 5.03
C SER A 50 5.33 -18.74 5.74
N VAL A 51 6.06 -17.75 6.28
CA VAL A 51 5.51 -16.51 6.83
C VAL A 51 5.78 -15.36 5.87
N LEU A 52 4.76 -14.55 5.59
CA LEU A 52 4.83 -13.48 4.61
C LEU A 52 4.68 -12.10 5.27
N LEU A 53 5.59 -11.17 4.95
CA LEU A 53 5.46 -9.75 5.21
C LEU A 53 5.04 -9.05 3.92
N TYR A 54 3.77 -8.70 3.81
CA TYR A 54 3.28 -7.86 2.71
C TYR A 54 3.66 -6.42 2.96
N THR A 55 4.24 -5.77 1.96
CA THR A 55 4.69 -4.38 2.07
C THR A 55 4.60 -3.65 0.75
N GLY A 56 4.26 -2.36 0.79
CA GLY A 56 4.09 -1.53 -0.40
C GLY A 56 3.92 -0.05 -0.06
N PHE A 57 3.69 0.76 -1.09
CA PHE A 57 3.36 2.17 -0.93
C PHE A 57 1.98 2.36 -0.33
N HIS A 58 1.81 3.41 0.48
CA HIS A 58 0.54 3.76 1.10
C HIS A 58 -0.08 5.00 0.44
N ARG A 59 -0.84 4.81 -0.62
CA ARG A 59 -1.39 5.87 -1.48
C ARG A 59 -2.84 6.24 -1.16
N SER A 60 -3.61 5.27 -0.63
CA SER A 60 -5.03 5.44 -0.34
C SER A 60 -5.43 4.69 0.92
N LEU A 61 -6.49 5.16 1.61
CA LEU A 61 -7.15 4.40 2.69
C LEU A 61 -7.70 3.05 2.22
N TRP A 62 -7.94 2.94 0.93
CA TRP A 62 -8.50 1.77 0.30
C TRP A 62 -7.56 0.57 0.26
N GLU A 63 -6.26 0.81 0.26
CA GLU A 63 -5.25 -0.25 0.09
C GLU A 63 -5.39 -1.38 1.08
N THR A 64 -5.55 -1.06 2.37
CA THR A 64 -5.73 -2.11 3.38
C THR A 64 -6.94 -2.98 3.08
N THR A 65 -8.08 -2.37 2.77
CA THR A 65 -9.32 -3.11 2.48
C THR A 65 -9.20 -3.87 1.17
N GLY A 66 -8.69 -3.23 0.12
CA GLY A 66 -8.45 -3.85 -1.19
C GLY A 66 -7.51 -5.04 -1.10
N MET A 67 -6.38 -4.88 -0.42
CA MET A 67 -5.40 -5.93 -0.17
C MET A 67 -6.00 -7.14 0.57
N LEU A 68 -6.69 -6.90 1.69
CA LEU A 68 -7.30 -7.99 2.47
C LEU A 68 -8.35 -8.74 1.65
N SER A 69 -9.12 -8.01 0.84
CA SER A 69 -10.14 -8.62 -0.04
C SER A 69 -9.48 -9.41 -1.18
N ALA A 70 -8.45 -8.86 -1.82
CA ALA A 70 -7.70 -9.52 -2.88
C ALA A 70 -7.09 -10.85 -2.39
N LEU A 71 -6.43 -10.83 -1.24
CA LEU A 71 -5.85 -12.04 -0.63
C LEU A 71 -6.93 -13.06 -0.29
N ASN A 72 -8.03 -12.62 0.34
CA ASN A 72 -9.11 -13.53 0.71
C ASN A 72 -9.83 -14.17 -0.49
N LEU A 73 -10.06 -13.40 -1.56
CA LEU A 73 -10.69 -13.92 -2.79
C LEU A 73 -9.80 -14.95 -3.49
N ASN A 74 -8.49 -14.83 -3.34
CA ASN A 74 -7.49 -15.76 -3.85
C ASN A 74 -7.10 -16.86 -2.84
N LYS A 75 -7.94 -17.09 -1.81
CA LYS A 75 -7.77 -18.15 -0.78
C LYS A 75 -6.51 -18.01 0.08
N LEU A 76 -5.85 -16.86 0.05
CA LEU A 76 -4.70 -16.58 0.88
C LEU A 76 -5.13 -16.20 2.30
N PRO A 77 -4.34 -16.55 3.33
CA PRO A 77 -4.61 -16.14 4.70
C PRO A 77 -4.63 -14.62 4.83
N ILE A 78 -5.57 -14.10 5.62
CA ILE A 78 -5.63 -12.68 5.93
C ILE A 78 -4.49 -12.33 6.89
N PRO A 79 -3.59 -11.40 6.51
CA PRO A 79 -2.49 -10.97 7.36
C PRO A 79 -2.99 -10.13 8.55
N ILE A 80 -2.12 -9.96 9.53
CA ILE A 80 -2.30 -9.00 10.61
C ILE A 80 -1.80 -7.64 10.13
N VAL A 81 -2.63 -6.61 10.23
CA VAL A 81 -2.36 -5.28 9.67
C VAL A 81 -1.86 -4.33 10.73
N GLY A 82 -0.72 -3.70 10.51
CA GLY A 82 -0.25 -2.58 11.31
C GLY A 82 -0.99 -1.29 10.94
N MET A 83 -1.66 -0.67 11.92
CA MET A 83 -2.41 0.56 11.72
C MET A 83 -2.04 1.60 12.77
N GLY A 84 -1.81 2.85 12.36
CA GLY A 84 -1.51 3.94 13.29
C GLY A 84 -2.67 4.18 14.27
N ASP A 85 -2.36 4.34 15.54
CA ASP A 85 -3.35 4.55 16.62
C ASP A 85 -4.14 5.86 16.45
N ASN A 86 -3.57 6.84 15.75
CA ASN A 86 -4.24 8.10 15.41
C ASN A 86 -5.44 7.94 14.46
N LEU A 87 -5.55 6.81 13.75
CA LEU A 87 -6.66 6.53 12.84
C LEU A 87 -7.88 5.96 13.57
N ILE A 88 -7.70 5.48 14.81
CA ILE A 88 -8.74 4.80 15.57
C ILE A 88 -9.13 5.66 16.77
N LYS A 89 -10.24 6.41 16.64
CA LYS A 89 -10.84 7.14 17.75
C LYS A 89 -12.20 6.54 18.11
N GLY A 90 -12.45 6.42 19.41
CA GLY A 90 -13.70 5.91 19.97
C GLY A 90 -13.66 4.43 20.36
N LYS A 91 -14.37 4.12 21.45
CA LYS A 91 -14.39 2.76 22.06
C LYS A 91 -14.82 1.67 21.07
N LEU A 92 -15.78 1.96 20.21
CA LEU A 92 -16.29 1.01 19.21
C LEU A 92 -15.18 0.61 18.22
N PHE A 93 -14.44 1.58 17.66
CA PHE A 93 -13.37 1.32 16.71
C PHE A 93 -12.18 0.61 17.35
N VAL A 94 -11.82 0.98 18.57
CA VAL A 94 -10.78 0.25 19.34
C VAL A 94 -11.20 -1.19 19.56
N THR A 95 -12.47 -1.43 19.85
CA THR A 95 -13.00 -2.79 20.04
C THR A 95 -13.02 -3.57 18.73
N LEU A 96 -13.44 -2.96 17.62
CA LEU A 96 -13.38 -3.56 16.29
C LEU A 96 -11.95 -3.90 15.90
N ALA A 97 -11.01 -2.97 16.03
CA ALA A 97 -9.60 -3.20 15.76
C ALA A 97 -9.03 -4.36 16.59
N LYS A 98 -9.35 -4.39 17.90
CA LYS A 98 -8.92 -5.48 18.78
C LYS A 98 -9.51 -6.86 18.42
N ASN A 99 -10.65 -6.91 17.77
CA ASN A 99 -11.34 -8.15 17.36
C ASN A 99 -11.11 -8.52 15.89
N THR A 100 -10.44 -7.63 15.12
CA THR A 100 -10.02 -7.89 13.74
C THR A 100 -8.54 -8.28 13.70
N SER A 101 -8.02 -8.51 12.50
CA SER A 101 -6.59 -8.76 12.29
C SER A 101 -5.77 -7.45 12.26
N ILE A 102 -6.07 -6.49 13.15
CA ILE A 102 -5.37 -5.19 13.21
C ILE A 102 -4.61 -5.11 14.54
N PHE A 103 -3.38 -4.62 14.49
CA PHE A 103 -2.64 -4.18 15.67
C PHE A 103 -2.30 -2.70 15.56
N LEU A 104 -2.30 -2.01 16.69
CA LEU A 104 -2.08 -0.58 16.72
C LEU A 104 -0.59 -0.27 16.80
N VAL A 105 -0.14 0.61 15.91
CA VAL A 105 1.20 1.18 15.93
C VAL A 105 1.10 2.56 16.58
N LYS A 106 1.67 2.72 17.75
CA LYS A 106 1.70 4.00 18.45
C LYS A 106 2.58 4.99 17.71
N ARG A 107 2.14 6.25 17.67
CA ARG A 107 2.92 7.34 17.09
C ARG A 107 3.50 8.16 18.23
N GLY A 108 4.80 8.00 18.49
CA GLY A 108 5.52 8.82 19.45
C GLY A 108 5.66 10.26 18.98
N LYS A 109 5.50 11.22 19.90
CA LYS A 109 5.74 12.65 19.69
C LYS A 109 7.16 13.05 20.09
N THR A 110 7.71 12.39 21.10
CA THR A 110 9.07 12.59 21.58
C THR A 110 10.00 11.49 21.06
N ARG A 111 11.31 11.76 21.02
CA ARG A 111 12.33 10.76 20.63
C ARG A 111 12.21 9.47 21.45
N ARG A 112 11.93 9.58 22.76
CA ARG A 112 11.74 8.43 23.64
C ARG A 112 10.53 7.60 23.24
N GLU A 113 9.38 8.26 23.04
CA GLU A 113 8.14 7.59 22.60
C GLU A 113 8.31 6.91 21.24
N ILE A 114 9.03 7.54 20.28
CA ILE A 114 9.32 6.96 18.97
C ILE A 114 10.13 5.66 19.13
N VAL A 115 11.16 5.66 19.98
CA VAL A 115 11.98 4.46 20.24
C VAL A 115 11.16 3.36 20.92
N GLU A 116 10.33 3.71 21.91
CA GLU A 116 9.45 2.76 22.60
C GLU A 116 8.41 2.15 21.63
N SER A 117 7.82 2.98 20.77
CA SER A 117 6.89 2.53 19.74
C SER A 117 7.54 1.59 18.71
N ALA A 118 8.76 1.89 18.27
CA ALA A 118 9.50 1.02 17.38
C ALA A 118 9.82 -0.35 18.01
N LYS A 119 10.18 -0.37 19.31
CA LYS A 119 10.37 -1.61 20.07
C LYS A 119 9.09 -2.42 20.20
N GLU A 120 7.97 -1.76 20.49
CA GLU A 120 6.65 -2.41 20.59
C GLU A 120 6.23 -3.00 19.24
N LEU A 121 6.36 -2.24 18.14
CA LEU A 121 6.11 -2.69 16.77
C LEU A 121 6.93 -3.96 16.46
N ARG A 122 8.24 -3.90 16.69
CA ARG A 122 9.16 -5.03 16.46
C ARG A 122 8.75 -6.26 17.26
N SER A 123 8.44 -6.10 18.56
CA SER A 123 8.03 -7.19 19.45
C SER A 123 6.72 -7.85 19.00
N ASN A 124 5.73 -7.04 18.59
CA ASN A 124 4.45 -7.52 18.10
C ASN A 124 4.62 -8.29 16.79
N MET A 125 5.32 -7.73 15.81
CA MET A 125 5.55 -8.37 14.51
C MET A 125 6.30 -9.70 14.66
N TYR A 126 7.41 -9.70 15.41
CA TYR A 126 8.17 -10.91 15.70
C TYR A 126 7.28 -12.01 16.29
N SER A 127 6.44 -11.64 17.26
CA SER A 127 5.54 -12.59 17.90
C SER A 127 4.45 -13.10 16.96
N PHE A 128 3.88 -12.26 16.07
CA PHE A 128 2.94 -12.72 15.04
C PHE A 128 3.59 -13.75 14.12
N MET A 129 4.79 -13.50 13.65
CA MET A 129 5.54 -14.41 12.79
C MET A 129 5.86 -15.72 13.49
N ALA A 130 6.28 -15.69 14.77
CA ALA A 130 6.49 -16.88 15.59
C ALA A 130 5.23 -17.73 15.77
N TYR A 131 4.03 -17.12 15.59
CA TYR A 131 2.75 -17.82 15.54
C TYR A 131 2.32 -18.20 14.11
N GLY A 132 3.20 -18.14 13.13
CA GLY A 132 2.94 -18.46 11.73
C GLY A 132 1.95 -17.50 11.05
N ARG A 133 1.85 -16.25 11.57
CA ARG A 133 0.93 -15.25 11.04
C ARG A 133 1.65 -14.31 10.08
N ASP A 134 1.01 -14.08 8.94
CA ASP A 134 1.46 -13.07 7.98
C ASP A 134 1.17 -11.66 8.52
N VAL A 135 1.98 -10.69 8.09
CA VAL A 135 1.86 -9.30 8.49
C VAL A 135 1.73 -8.42 7.25
N LEU A 136 0.90 -7.39 7.31
CA LEU A 136 0.83 -6.31 6.34
C LEU A 136 1.27 -5.01 7.01
N LEU A 137 2.27 -4.38 6.44
CA LEU A 137 2.81 -3.12 6.93
C LEU A 137 3.13 -2.17 5.76
N PHE A 138 2.84 -0.89 5.95
CA PHE A 138 3.23 0.18 5.05
C PHE A 138 4.46 0.89 5.61
N PRO A 139 5.67 0.65 5.05
CA PRO A 139 6.92 1.17 5.61
C PRO A 139 7.07 2.68 5.53
N GLU A 140 6.27 3.37 4.75
CA GLU A 140 6.25 4.85 4.71
C GLU A 140 5.72 5.47 6.00
N GLY A 141 5.02 4.70 6.84
CA GLY A 141 4.45 5.14 8.11
C GLY A 141 3.32 6.16 7.99
N THR A 142 3.02 6.66 6.80
CA THR A 142 1.94 7.62 6.53
C THR A 142 1.46 7.49 5.10
N ARG A 143 0.23 7.95 4.84
CA ARG A 143 -0.28 8.08 3.48
C ARG A 143 0.23 9.38 2.89
N THR A 144 1.11 9.30 1.92
CA THR A 144 1.61 10.47 1.20
C THR A 144 1.16 10.50 -0.25
N GLY A 145 0.75 9.33 -0.78
CA GLY A 145 0.39 9.20 -2.18
C GLY A 145 1.56 9.40 -3.16
N ILE A 146 2.67 9.90 -2.68
CA ILE A 146 3.87 10.23 -3.45
C ILE A 146 5.02 9.43 -2.86
N PRO A 147 5.79 8.67 -3.66
CA PRO A 147 7.01 8.03 -3.19
C PRO A 147 7.94 9.09 -2.61
N ARG A 148 8.21 9.02 -1.31
CA ARG A 148 9.14 9.96 -0.68
C ARG A 148 10.54 9.76 -1.24
N THR A 149 11.18 10.88 -1.55
CA THR A 149 12.62 10.92 -1.82
C THR A 149 13.37 11.04 -0.51
N GLY A 150 14.54 10.43 -0.40
CA GLY A 150 15.37 10.51 0.79
C GLY A 150 16.34 9.34 0.90
N GLU A 151 17.12 9.29 1.97
CA GLU A 151 18.18 8.28 2.18
C GLU A 151 17.67 6.83 2.06
N TYR A 152 16.42 6.58 2.47
CA TYR A 152 15.80 5.25 2.44
C TYR A 152 14.71 5.13 1.37
N GLY A 153 14.62 6.07 0.45
CA GLY A 153 13.57 6.07 -0.55
C GLY A 153 12.15 6.18 0.02
N GLY A 154 11.99 6.65 1.25
CA GLY A 154 10.73 6.77 1.94
C GLY A 154 10.27 5.56 2.75
N PHE A 155 10.93 4.41 2.64
CA PHE A 155 10.66 3.25 3.48
C PHE A 155 11.50 3.28 4.76
N PHE A 156 10.86 3.21 5.93
CA PHE A 156 11.57 3.17 7.21
C PHE A 156 12.25 1.81 7.41
N PRO A 157 13.59 1.77 7.57
CA PRO A 157 14.34 0.51 7.71
C PRO A 157 13.90 -0.33 8.92
N THR A 158 13.46 0.32 10.01
CA THR A 158 12.97 -0.35 11.22
C THR A 158 11.73 -1.21 10.99
N SER A 159 11.02 -1.02 9.88
CA SER A 159 9.88 -1.86 9.48
C SER A 159 10.27 -3.30 9.19
N PHE A 160 11.54 -3.54 8.88
CA PHE A 160 12.08 -4.87 8.54
C PHE A 160 12.82 -5.55 9.70
N ASP A 161 13.12 -4.83 10.79
CA ASP A 161 13.91 -5.34 11.93
C ASP A 161 13.32 -6.64 12.51
N ALA A 162 12.01 -6.68 12.69
CA ALA A 162 11.33 -7.83 13.29
C ALA A 162 11.46 -9.10 12.42
N LEU A 163 11.38 -8.94 11.10
CA LEU A 163 11.46 -10.05 10.16
C LEU A 163 12.88 -10.60 10.04
N LEU A 164 13.86 -9.71 9.99
CA LEU A 164 15.28 -10.10 9.96
C LEU A 164 15.70 -10.85 11.23
N GLU A 165 15.25 -10.37 12.38
CA GLU A 165 15.51 -11.04 13.66
C GLU A 165 14.78 -12.37 13.75
N PHE A 166 13.51 -12.41 13.31
CA PHE A 166 12.73 -13.64 13.26
C PHE A 166 13.43 -14.69 12.40
N GLU A 167 13.92 -14.34 11.19
CA GLU A 167 14.59 -15.27 10.30
C GLU A 167 15.89 -15.84 10.93
N LYS A 168 16.65 -15.00 11.65
CA LYS A 168 17.87 -15.43 12.36
C LYS A 168 17.59 -16.40 13.51
N GLU A 169 16.48 -16.18 14.21
CA GLU A 169 16.15 -16.90 15.46
C GLU A 169 15.10 -18.01 15.24
N LYS A 170 14.49 -18.14 14.06
CA LYS A 170 13.34 -19.04 13.82
C LYS A 170 13.59 -20.49 14.21
N ASN A 171 14.83 -20.99 14.04
CA ASN A 171 15.19 -22.37 14.40
C ASN A 171 15.33 -22.59 15.92
N SER A 172 15.57 -21.51 16.68
CA SER A 172 15.65 -21.55 18.15
C SER A 172 14.30 -21.28 18.82
N ILE A 173 13.31 -20.81 18.07
CA ILE A 173 11.95 -20.66 18.57
C ILE A 173 11.40 -22.06 18.82
N ASP A 174 11.02 -22.33 20.06
CA ASP A 174 10.40 -23.60 20.42
C ASP A 174 9.12 -23.84 19.62
N GLN A 175 9.29 -24.51 18.47
CA GLN A 175 8.20 -24.81 17.54
C GLN A 175 7.23 -25.83 18.15
N ASN A 176 7.64 -26.55 19.20
CA ASN A 176 6.80 -27.49 19.93
C ASN A 176 5.70 -26.77 20.73
N MET A 177 5.86 -25.48 21.01
CA MET A 177 4.78 -24.74 21.67
C MET A 177 3.48 -24.72 20.87
N LYS A 178 3.42 -25.14 19.58
CA LYS A 178 2.20 -24.93 18.76
C LYS A 178 1.96 -25.85 17.57
N GLY A 179 2.81 -26.82 17.32
CA GLY A 179 2.65 -27.69 16.15
C GLY A 179 2.75 -26.97 14.78
N ILE A 180 3.28 -25.75 14.74
CA ILE A 180 3.48 -24.96 13.51
C ILE A 180 4.97 -25.01 13.16
N LYS A 181 5.29 -25.71 12.10
CA LYS A 181 6.64 -25.67 11.52
C LYS A 181 6.73 -24.50 10.55
N ILE A 182 7.53 -23.48 10.89
CA ILE A 182 7.80 -22.36 9.98
C ILE A 182 9.12 -22.69 9.28
N LEU A 183 9.08 -22.78 7.94
CA LEU A 183 10.25 -23.12 7.15
C LEU A 183 11.02 -21.87 6.74
N ASP A 184 10.34 -20.91 6.10
CA ASP A 184 10.95 -19.73 5.51
C ASP A 184 10.13 -18.49 5.79
N SER A 185 10.77 -17.32 5.72
CA SER A 185 10.07 -16.04 5.68
C SER A 185 10.38 -15.26 4.40
N TYR A 186 9.38 -14.54 3.91
CA TYR A 186 9.46 -13.77 2.67
C TYR A 186 8.91 -12.36 2.86
N ILE A 187 9.49 -11.41 2.15
CA ILE A 187 8.89 -10.10 1.92
C ILE A 187 8.16 -10.16 0.59
N VAL A 188 6.89 -9.83 0.58
CA VAL A 188 6.07 -9.75 -0.64
C VAL A 188 5.82 -8.28 -0.96
N PRO A 189 6.56 -7.69 -1.91
CA PRO A 189 6.29 -6.35 -2.36
C PRO A 189 4.93 -6.32 -3.07
N PHE A 190 4.18 -5.25 -2.89
CA PHE A 190 2.95 -5.04 -3.65
C PHE A 190 2.78 -3.58 -4.02
N ASN A 191 1.94 -3.33 -5.01
CA ASN A 191 1.52 -2.00 -5.37
C ASN A 191 0.02 -1.96 -5.69
N CYS A 192 -0.60 -0.79 -5.40
CA CYS A 192 -1.98 -0.50 -5.75
C CYS A 192 -2.02 0.75 -6.62
N ASP A 193 -2.48 0.62 -7.86
CA ASP A 193 -2.63 1.71 -8.79
C ASP A 193 -4.11 2.03 -8.99
N TYR A 194 -4.45 3.32 -8.93
CA TYR A 194 -5.83 3.80 -8.94
C TYR A 194 -6.10 4.68 -10.13
N SER A 195 -7.15 4.37 -10.91
CA SER A 195 -7.64 5.29 -11.92
C SER A 195 -8.22 6.59 -11.31
N MET A 196 -8.58 6.56 -10.03
CA MET A 196 -9.01 7.71 -9.26
C MET A 196 -8.71 7.51 -7.77
N ILE A 197 -7.97 8.44 -7.16
CA ILE A 197 -7.79 8.53 -5.71
C ILE A 197 -8.85 9.49 -5.17
N ARG A 198 -9.81 8.96 -4.44
CA ARG A 198 -10.96 9.74 -4.00
C ARG A 198 -10.62 10.83 -2.99
N GLU A 199 -9.63 10.55 -2.15
CA GLU A 199 -9.10 11.49 -1.18
C GLU A 199 -7.96 12.38 -1.72
N ALA A 200 -7.77 12.48 -3.05
CA ALA A 200 -6.67 13.23 -3.66
C ALA A 200 -6.60 14.69 -3.17
N SER A 201 -7.72 15.41 -3.20
CA SER A 201 -7.78 16.81 -2.74
C SER A 201 -7.42 16.96 -1.27
N GLU A 202 -7.73 15.93 -0.47
CA GLU A 202 -7.41 15.89 0.94
C GLU A 202 -5.95 15.53 1.20
N LEU A 203 -5.35 14.68 0.37
CA LEU A 203 -3.95 14.30 0.49
C LEU A 203 -3.03 15.49 0.19
N VAL A 204 -3.33 16.28 -0.82
CA VAL A 204 -2.51 17.45 -1.20
C VAL A 204 -2.68 18.64 -0.25
N GLY A 205 -3.82 18.74 0.45
CA GLY A 205 -4.07 19.73 1.52
C GLY A 205 -3.74 19.22 2.91
N PHE A 206 -3.16 18.02 3.03
CA PHE A 206 -2.91 17.38 4.32
C PHE A 206 -1.77 18.04 5.09
N ASN A 207 -2.14 18.72 6.16
CA ASN A 207 -1.18 19.14 7.18
C ASN A 207 -1.05 17.99 8.19
N SER A 208 0.15 17.43 8.33
CA SER A 208 0.46 16.28 9.20
C SER A 208 0.11 16.51 10.67
N GLU A 209 -0.11 17.75 11.07
CA GLU A 209 -0.46 18.14 12.44
C GLU A 209 -1.93 17.90 12.81
N LYS A 210 -2.82 17.72 11.84
CA LYS A 210 -4.25 17.43 12.11
C LYS A 210 -4.55 15.95 11.88
N PRO A 211 -4.64 15.12 12.93
CA PRO A 211 -4.97 13.71 12.79
C PRO A 211 -6.40 13.56 12.26
N ARG A 212 -6.56 12.84 11.14
CA ARG A 212 -7.88 12.49 10.61
C ARG A 212 -8.50 11.37 11.41
N THR A 213 -9.73 11.59 11.83
CA THR A 213 -10.61 10.54 12.34
C THR A 213 -11.39 9.94 11.17
N LEU A 214 -11.18 8.67 10.87
CA LEU A 214 -12.03 7.91 9.97
C LEU A 214 -13.43 7.76 10.60
N LYS A 215 -14.42 8.36 9.99
CA LYS A 215 -15.82 8.03 10.27
C LYS A 215 -16.22 6.83 9.41
N VAL A 216 -16.98 5.87 9.97
CA VAL A 216 -17.46 4.67 9.25
C VAL A 216 -18.16 5.04 7.94
N TRP A 217 -18.96 6.09 7.98
CA TRP A 217 -19.68 6.60 6.82
C TRP A 217 -18.78 7.15 5.72
N ASP A 218 -17.62 7.72 6.07
CA ASP A 218 -16.65 8.19 5.09
C ASP A 218 -15.98 7.01 4.40
N SER A 219 -15.66 5.94 5.15
CA SER A 219 -15.14 4.70 4.58
C SER A 219 -16.14 4.03 3.63
N LEU A 220 -17.43 4.00 3.97
CA LEU A 220 -18.48 3.48 3.09
C LEU A 220 -18.71 4.35 1.84
N LYS A 221 -18.63 5.68 1.99
CA LYS A 221 -18.69 6.63 0.86
C LYS A 221 -17.47 6.47 -0.06
N MET A 222 -16.31 6.14 0.49
CA MET A 222 -15.10 5.88 -0.30
C MET A 222 -15.22 4.61 -1.15
N LEU A 223 -15.96 3.61 -0.69
CA LEU A 223 -16.23 2.39 -1.47
C LEU A 223 -17.11 2.67 -2.70
N LYS A 224 -18.00 3.66 -2.61
CA LYS A 224 -18.88 4.03 -3.70
C LYS A 224 -18.11 4.89 -4.72
N ASN A 225 -17.92 4.43 -5.94
CA ASN A 225 -17.25 5.12 -7.06
C ASN A 225 -15.72 5.01 -7.13
N ILE A 226 -15.06 4.08 -6.43
CA ILE A 226 -13.72 3.68 -6.82
C ILE A 226 -13.86 2.93 -8.15
N LYS A 227 -13.20 3.46 -9.18
CA LYS A 227 -13.14 2.83 -10.50
C LYS A 227 -11.99 1.82 -10.53
N ASP A 228 -11.45 1.53 -11.69
CA ASP A 228 -10.43 0.51 -11.85
C ASP A 228 -9.28 0.68 -10.85
N VAL A 229 -9.03 -0.40 -10.11
CA VAL A 229 -7.90 -0.54 -9.17
C VAL A 229 -7.07 -1.74 -9.60
N PHE A 230 -5.79 -1.55 -9.77
CA PHE A 230 -4.84 -2.61 -10.11
C PHE A 230 -4.01 -2.92 -8.87
N ILE A 231 -4.07 -4.16 -8.40
CA ILE A 231 -3.29 -4.65 -7.25
C ILE A 231 -2.32 -5.70 -7.78
N THR A 232 -1.05 -5.38 -7.73
CA THR A 232 0.00 -6.28 -8.21
C THR A 232 0.85 -6.74 -7.04
N PHE A 233 0.94 -8.05 -6.85
CA PHE A 233 1.86 -8.69 -5.90
C PHE A 233 3.10 -9.12 -6.67
N GLY A 234 4.24 -8.59 -6.28
CA GLY A 234 5.52 -8.90 -6.88
C GLY A 234 6.11 -10.21 -6.39
N LYS A 235 7.25 -10.55 -6.98
CA LYS A 235 8.01 -11.72 -6.61
C LYS A 235 8.41 -11.69 -5.13
N PRO A 236 8.11 -12.75 -4.37
CA PRO A 236 8.50 -12.85 -2.97
C PRO A 236 10.02 -12.87 -2.80
N VAL A 237 10.54 -12.02 -1.93
CA VAL A 237 11.97 -11.95 -1.59
C VAL A 237 12.23 -12.82 -0.37
N LYS A 238 13.02 -13.87 -0.54
CA LYS A 238 13.37 -14.78 0.55
C LYS A 238 14.34 -14.12 1.53
N VAL A 239 13.96 -14.00 2.79
CA VAL A 239 14.72 -13.21 3.78
C VAL A 239 16.09 -13.85 4.10
N SER A 240 16.17 -15.18 4.12
CA SER A 240 17.43 -15.89 4.41
C SER A 240 18.55 -15.58 3.42
N GLU A 241 18.22 -15.18 2.19
CA GLU A 241 19.19 -14.84 1.13
C GLU A 241 19.76 -13.41 1.26
N HIS A 242 19.27 -12.65 2.25
CA HIS A 242 19.63 -11.23 2.43
C HIS A 242 20.01 -10.88 3.88
N LEU A 243 20.35 -11.88 4.70
CA LEU A 243 20.68 -11.66 6.12
C LEU A 243 21.97 -10.86 6.35
N GLU A 244 22.86 -10.84 5.36
CA GLU A 244 24.10 -10.02 5.36
C GLU A 244 23.82 -8.55 5.04
N LYS A 245 22.70 -8.23 4.39
CA LYS A 245 22.33 -6.86 4.08
C LYS A 245 21.90 -6.10 5.32
N SER A 246 22.27 -4.83 5.38
CA SER A 246 21.74 -3.92 6.38
C SER A 246 20.24 -3.69 6.14
N ARG A 247 19.51 -3.34 7.21
CA ARG A 247 18.10 -2.97 7.11
C ARG A 247 17.83 -1.80 6.16
N LYS A 248 18.83 -0.91 5.95
CA LYS A 248 18.74 0.20 4.99
C LYS A 248 18.75 -0.31 3.56
N GLU A 249 19.67 -1.21 3.23
CA GLU A 249 19.75 -1.83 1.91
C GLU A 249 18.50 -2.63 1.58
N ILE A 250 17.93 -3.35 2.57
CA ILE A 250 16.65 -4.05 2.39
C ILE A 250 15.51 -3.07 2.13
N ALA A 251 15.43 -1.97 2.87
CA ALA A 251 14.39 -0.96 2.67
C ALA A 251 14.45 -0.36 1.26
N VAL A 252 15.65 -0.05 0.76
CA VAL A 252 15.86 0.45 -0.61
C VAL A 252 15.49 -0.61 -1.64
N MET A 253 16.02 -1.83 -1.51
CA MET A 253 15.74 -2.94 -2.42
C MET A 253 14.23 -3.23 -2.54
N ILE A 254 13.53 -3.34 -1.42
CA ILE A 254 12.08 -3.61 -1.42
C ILE A 254 11.30 -2.44 -2.01
N ARG A 255 11.73 -1.21 -1.76
CA ARG A 255 11.12 -0.03 -2.39
C ARG A 255 11.26 -0.09 -3.91
N GLU A 256 12.43 -0.42 -4.45
CA GLU A 256 12.64 -0.57 -5.89
C GLU A 256 11.73 -1.67 -6.46
N HIS A 257 11.63 -2.83 -5.81
CA HIS A 257 10.68 -3.86 -6.22
C HIS A 257 9.23 -3.35 -6.22
N CYS A 258 8.83 -2.51 -5.25
CA CYS A 258 7.49 -1.91 -5.27
C CYS A 258 7.31 -0.90 -6.42
N LEU A 259 8.36 -0.14 -6.80
CA LEU A 259 8.33 0.76 -7.95
C LEU A 259 8.19 -0.01 -9.27
N ASP A 260 8.87 -1.14 -9.39
CA ASP A 260 8.78 -2.00 -10.57
C ASP A 260 7.37 -2.58 -10.79
N LEU A 261 6.53 -2.59 -9.76
CA LEU A 261 5.14 -3.04 -9.86
C LEU A 261 4.16 -1.96 -10.30
N VAL A 262 4.58 -0.70 -10.34
CA VAL A 262 3.71 0.42 -10.69
C VAL A 262 3.16 0.26 -12.10
N LYS A 263 1.84 0.35 -12.23
CA LYS A 263 1.17 0.36 -13.54
C LYS A 263 0.97 1.80 -14.01
N ILE A 264 1.14 2.00 -15.29
CA ILE A 264 0.92 3.30 -15.94
C ILE A 264 -0.54 3.38 -16.35
N LEU A 265 -1.26 4.35 -15.80
CA LEU A 265 -2.68 4.56 -16.08
C LEU A 265 -2.89 5.85 -16.89
N PRO A 266 -4.00 5.97 -17.65
CA PRO A 266 -4.30 7.20 -18.40
C PRO A 266 -4.24 8.46 -17.53
N VAL A 267 -4.70 8.39 -16.28
CA VAL A 267 -4.66 9.51 -15.35
C VAL A 267 -3.23 9.95 -15.03
N ASN A 268 -2.29 9.02 -14.95
CA ASN A 268 -0.88 9.36 -14.67
C ASN A 268 -0.26 10.12 -15.84
N VAL A 269 -0.52 9.66 -17.06
CA VAL A 269 -0.02 10.27 -18.31
C VAL A 269 -0.58 11.69 -18.45
N VAL A 270 -1.91 11.83 -18.33
CA VAL A 270 -2.59 13.14 -18.43
C VAL A 270 -2.11 14.08 -17.32
N ALA A 271 -1.98 13.60 -16.11
CA ALA A 271 -1.51 14.39 -14.97
C ALA A 271 -0.06 14.86 -15.15
N PHE A 272 0.81 14.00 -15.66
CA PHE A 272 2.20 14.34 -15.94
C PHE A 272 2.29 15.41 -17.03
N ALA A 273 1.57 15.23 -18.13
CA ALA A 273 1.50 16.18 -19.23
C ALA A 273 0.95 17.56 -18.79
N LEU A 274 -0.11 17.57 -17.96
CA LEU A 274 -0.64 18.80 -17.36
C LEU A 274 0.38 19.48 -16.46
N THR A 275 1.10 18.72 -15.65
CA THR A 275 2.11 19.25 -14.75
C THR A 275 3.23 19.93 -15.55
N GLU A 276 3.73 19.29 -16.60
CA GLU A 276 4.75 19.87 -17.50
C GLU A 276 4.21 21.11 -18.24
N SER A 277 2.99 21.04 -18.80
CA SER A 277 2.37 22.16 -19.52
C SER A 277 2.22 23.40 -18.64
N LEU A 278 1.63 23.23 -17.47
CA LEU A 278 1.36 24.36 -16.56
C LEU A 278 2.63 24.95 -15.95
N ASN A 279 3.64 24.12 -15.65
CA ASN A 279 4.95 24.61 -15.20
C ASN A 279 5.64 25.46 -16.28
N ASN A 280 5.37 25.20 -17.56
CA ASN A 280 5.88 25.95 -18.70
C ASN A 280 4.95 27.09 -19.15
N GLY A 281 3.93 27.43 -18.35
CA GLY A 281 2.99 28.50 -18.64
C GLY A 281 2.00 28.21 -19.79
N LYS A 282 1.89 26.95 -20.22
CA LYS A 282 1.03 26.51 -21.31
C LYS A 282 -0.25 25.89 -20.73
N SER A 283 -1.39 26.50 -21.02
CA SER A 283 -2.70 26.03 -20.54
C SER A 283 -3.73 25.76 -21.66
N ASP A 284 -3.33 25.98 -22.92
CA ASP A 284 -4.17 25.68 -24.08
C ASP A 284 -4.22 24.18 -24.35
N MET A 285 -5.37 23.72 -24.86
CA MET A 285 -5.61 22.29 -25.07
C MET A 285 -4.69 21.65 -26.12
N ALA A 286 -4.30 22.41 -27.16
CA ALA A 286 -3.39 21.90 -28.18
C ALA A 286 -2.01 21.56 -27.59
N SER A 287 -1.48 22.46 -26.76
CA SER A 287 -0.22 22.23 -26.03
C SER A 287 -0.33 21.03 -25.06
N ILE A 288 -1.47 20.89 -24.36
CA ILE A 288 -1.71 19.77 -23.45
C ILE A 288 -1.74 18.44 -24.23
N TYR A 289 -2.45 18.36 -25.34
CA TYR A 289 -2.51 17.14 -26.17
C TYR A 289 -1.13 16.76 -26.73
N LYS A 290 -0.36 17.73 -27.22
CA LYS A 290 1.01 17.51 -27.68
C LYS A 290 1.91 16.96 -26.56
N ASN A 291 1.73 17.47 -25.32
CA ASN A 291 2.48 16.95 -24.18
C ASN A 291 2.04 15.54 -23.78
N ILE A 292 0.75 15.19 -23.86
CA ILE A 292 0.27 13.82 -23.65
C ILE A 292 0.95 12.86 -24.63
N GLU A 293 0.98 13.21 -25.92
CA GLU A 293 1.67 12.44 -26.96
C GLU A 293 3.17 12.26 -26.64
N SER A 294 3.85 13.34 -26.23
CA SER A 294 5.25 13.31 -25.82
C SER A 294 5.47 12.37 -24.64
N VAL A 295 4.61 12.42 -23.60
CA VAL A 295 4.70 11.54 -22.44
C VAL A 295 4.51 10.09 -22.83
N ILE A 296 3.53 9.78 -23.69
CA ILE A 296 3.31 8.42 -24.20
C ILE A 296 4.54 7.93 -24.96
N SER A 297 5.15 8.75 -25.81
CA SER A 297 6.35 8.42 -26.55
C SER A 297 7.53 8.09 -25.63
N ARG A 298 7.75 8.91 -24.58
CA ARG A 298 8.81 8.69 -23.59
C ARG A 298 8.59 7.40 -22.77
N LEU A 299 7.35 6.97 -22.60
CA LEU A 299 6.99 5.74 -21.88
C LEU A 299 6.91 4.50 -22.78
N ASN A 300 7.32 4.60 -24.04
CA ASN A 300 7.16 3.51 -25.00
C ASN A 300 7.84 2.21 -24.58
N ASP A 301 8.99 2.28 -23.93
CA ASP A 301 9.73 1.10 -23.43
C ASP A 301 9.02 0.39 -22.26
N PHE A 302 7.99 1.01 -21.68
CA PHE A 302 7.21 0.48 -20.56
C PHE A 302 5.78 0.10 -20.97
N ARG A 303 5.56 -0.26 -22.23
CA ARG A 303 4.23 -0.60 -22.77
C ARG A 303 3.55 -1.77 -22.04
N ASP A 304 4.32 -2.72 -21.54
CA ASP A 304 3.86 -3.84 -20.72
C ASP A 304 3.25 -3.40 -19.37
N ARG A 305 3.58 -2.21 -18.92
CA ARG A 305 3.06 -1.60 -17.66
C ARG A 305 1.75 -0.85 -17.85
N PHE A 306 1.33 -0.58 -19.08
CA PHE A 306 0.13 0.19 -19.35
C PHE A 306 -1.13 -0.61 -19.02
N ARG A 307 -2.06 0.03 -18.29
CA ARG A 307 -3.36 -0.55 -17.90
C ARG A 307 -4.48 0.47 -18.08
N GLY A 308 -5.66 0.01 -18.44
CA GLY A 308 -6.86 0.85 -18.52
C GLY A 308 -6.91 1.79 -19.74
N PHE A 309 -5.98 1.67 -20.68
CA PHE A 309 -6.03 2.42 -21.94
C PHE A 309 -7.00 1.73 -22.91
N LYS A 310 -7.91 2.52 -23.50
CA LYS A 310 -8.78 2.09 -24.61
C LYS A 310 -8.09 2.34 -25.95
N ASP A 311 -7.47 3.50 -26.04
CA ASP A 311 -6.62 3.92 -27.15
C ASP A 311 -5.53 4.87 -26.58
N PHE A 312 -4.63 5.30 -27.45
CA PHE A 312 -3.54 6.22 -27.12
C PHE A 312 -3.76 7.60 -27.72
N GLU A 313 -4.98 7.89 -28.19
CA GLU A 313 -5.35 9.20 -28.71
C GLU A 313 -5.38 10.23 -27.58
N PRO A 314 -4.56 11.30 -27.61
CA PRO A 314 -4.42 12.26 -26.52
C PRO A 314 -5.73 12.93 -26.09
N GLU A 315 -6.57 13.31 -27.07
CA GLU A 315 -7.87 13.94 -26.80
C GLU A 315 -8.82 12.98 -26.10
N THR A 316 -8.96 11.76 -26.61
CA THR A 316 -9.82 10.73 -26.02
C THR A 316 -9.38 10.39 -24.60
N MET A 317 -8.07 10.29 -24.37
CA MET A 317 -7.49 10.03 -23.06
C MET A 317 -7.81 11.17 -22.09
N PHE A 318 -7.59 12.42 -22.49
CA PHE A 318 -7.91 13.60 -21.68
C PHE A 318 -9.41 13.66 -21.33
N ILE A 319 -10.29 13.47 -22.32
CA ILE A 319 -11.74 13.46 -22.11
C ILE A 319 -12.15 12.37 -21.13
N THR A 320 -11.58 11.17 -21.25
CA THR A 320 -11.89 10.03 -20.38
C THR A 320 -11.50 10.31 -18.93
N VAL A 321 -10.31 10.86 -18.71
CA VAL A 321 -9.83 11.25 -17.38
C VAL A 321 -10.68 12.37 -16.81
N SER A 322 -10.96 13.42 -17.57
CA SER A 322 -11.75 14.58 -17.18
C SER A 322 -13.19 14.24 -16.80
N LYS A 323 -13.81 13.28 -17.50
CA LYS A 323 -15.13 12.75 -17.12
C LYS A 323 -15.11 12.04 -15.78
N SER A 324 -14.00 11.43 -15.44
CA SER A 324 -13.86 10.61 -14.23
C SER A 324 -13.46 11.41 -13.00
N ILE A 325 -12.59 12.41 -13.18
CA ILE A 325 -11.99 13.20 -12.11
C ILE A 325 -12.31 14.68 -12.36
N PRO A 326 -13.19 15.31 -11.54
CA PRO A 326 -13.67 16.69 -11.75
C PRO A 326 -12.56 17.72 -11.85
N GLU A 327 -11.46 17.53 -11.11
CA GLU A 327 -10.32 18.43 -11.08
C GLU A 327 -9.64 18.58 -12.44
N PHE A 328 -9.76 17.57 -13.32
CA PHE A 328 -9.16 17.58 -14.67
C PHE A 328 -10.04 18.25 -15.72
N ARG A 329 -11.31 18.58 -15.42
CA ARG A 329 -12.23 19.17 -16.41
C ARG A 329 -11.82 20.55 -16.90
N LYS A 330 -11.20 21.35 -16.01
CA LYS A 330 -10.70 22.69 -16.32
C LYS A 330 -9.28 22.78 -15.73
N PRO A 331 -8.25 22.48 -16.52
CA PRO A 331 -6.86 22.56 -16.06
C PRO A 331 -6.51 23.98 -15.60
N SER A 332 -5.86 24.08 -14.45
CA SER A 332 -5.45 25.37 -13.87
C SER A 332 -4.31 25.17 -12.87
N ALA A 333 -3.50 26.20 -12.67
CA ALA A 333 -2.32 26.15 -11.83
C ALA A 333 -2.62 25.89 -10.33
N ASP A 334 -3.77 26.30 -9.83
CA ASP A 334 -4.24 26.03 -8.46
C ASP A 334 -4.45 24.54 -8.18
N LYS A 335 -4.68 23.74 -9.23
CA LYS A 335 -4.83 22.28 -9.14
C LYS A 335 -3.53 21.49 -9.34
N LEU A 336 -2.43 22.18 -9.57
CA LEU A 336 -1.13 21.55 -9.80
C LEU A 336 -0.73 20.52 -8.71
N PRO A 337 -1.01 20.72 -7.41
CA PRO A 337 -0.73 19.72 -6.39
C PRO A 337 -1.47 18.39 -6.62
N ILE A 338 -2.72 18.43 -7.13
CA ILE A 338 -3.49 17.22 -7.45
C ILE A 338 -2.89 16.51 -8.67
N TYR A 339 -2.52 17.25 -9.72
CA TYR A 339 -1.88 16.65 -10.90
C TYR A 339 -0.54 16.01 -10.52
N LYS A 340 0.29 16.68 -9.72
CA LYS A 340 1.56 16.12 -9.20
C LYS A 340 1.32 14.83 -8.44
N LEU A 341 0.27 14.73 -7.61
CA LEU A 341 -0.06 13.50 -6.89
C LEU A 341 -0.19 12.30 -7.83
N TYR A 342 -0.83 12.45 -9.00
CA TYR A 342 -0.96 11.38 -9.98
C TYR A 342 0.27 11.23 -10.88
N ALA A 343 0.94 12.33 -11.23
CA ALA A 343 2.11 12.35 -12.09
C ALA A 343 3.31 11.62 -11.45
N ASP A 344 3.51 11.81 -10.15
CA ASP A 344 4.65 11.26 -9.42
C ASP A 344 4.66 9.71 -9.40
N TYR A 345 3.51 9.07 -9.68
CA TYR A 345 3.45 7.60 -9.80
C TYR A 345 4.33 7.07 -10.92
N ILE A 346 4.43 7.81 -12.02
CA ILE A 346 5.25 7.43 -13.19
C ILE A 346 6.55 8.22 -13.30
N GLY A 347 6.83 9.09 -12.33
CA GLY A 347 8.01 9.95 -12.36
C GLY A 347 9.34 9.19 -12.42
N HIS A 348 9.40 7.99 -11.89
CA HIS A 348 10.59 7.13 -11.96
C HIS A 348 10.82 6.53 -13.36
N TYR A 349 9.78 6.36 -14.19
CA TYR A 349 9.90 5.94 -15.60
C TYR A 349 10.26 7.12 -16.53
N MET A 350 10.15 8.35 -16.05
CA MET A 350 10.35 9.57 -16.84
C MET A 350 11.76 10.16 -16.70
N LYS A 351 12.61 9.52 -15.90
CA LYS A 351 14.03 9.87 -15.75
C LYS A 351 14.85 9.23 -16.85
#